data_72942e956fb6ee52e630b9ab634345af
#
_entry.id   72942e956fb6ee52e630b9ab634345af
#
_cell.length_a   1.000
_cell.length_b   1.000
_cell.length_c   1.000
_cell.angle_alpha   90.00
_cell.angle_beta   90.00
_cell.angle_gamma   90.00
#
_symmetry.space_group_name_H-M   'P 1'
#
loop_
_entity.id
_entity.type
_entity.pdbx_description
1 polymer ?
#
loop_
_entity_poly.entity_id
_entity_poly.type
_entity_poly.pdbx_seq_one_letter_code
_entity_poly.pdbx_strand_id
1 'polypeptide(L)'
;MMPISKKRIGIVCPYGWDTPGGVQSHVGDLAQYLISAGHSVSVLAPALSDENLPDYVVSAGRPIAIPYNGAVARVLFGPIAFARVRQWISQGNFDVLHLHEPAIPSISLLACWAAEGPMVGTFHAAAKRQKVSFAVVPFLEPVIEKLTARIAVSEAARETLREHLETDAIVVPNGIYADRYRDGVLEPRWSGNTLGFIGRFQEPRKGLSILLDALPRVVSAFPDVQVFVAGPGNSDETLEVIEPNLRDRIHFLGRISEKEKANFLTSVGLYIAPNTGGESFGIILAEALASGASVVASDIPAFDSLLGHGKYGTTFTSENSQDLAIKIIDLLSHPEERLNKAKQGKEYAQSFDWDVVAEKIFDVYEMAMAGGRKVTLASENRSWNKFLGRDTNE
;
A
#
# COMPACT_ATOMS: atom_id res chain seq x y z
N MET A 1 19.06 19.88 -14.24
CA MET A 1 18.24 19.96 -13.03
C MET A 1 18.54 21.28 -12.30
N MET A 2 17.55 22.14 -12.11
CA MET A 2 17.72 23.27 -11.18
C MET A 2 17.82 22.70 -9.77
N PRO A 3 18.65 23.27 -8.88
CA PRO A 3 18.74 22.77 -7.51
C PRO A 3 17.37 22.97 -6.84
N ILE A 4 16.70 21.86 -6.52
CA ILE A 4 15.43 21.87 -5.79
C ILE A 4 15.73 22.53 -4.44
N SER A 5 15.09 23.67 -4.13
CA SER A 5 15.31 24.33 -2.85
C SER A 5 14.91 23.41 -1.71
N LYS A 6 15.80 23.23 -0.73
CA LYS A 6 15.57 22.38 0.44
C LYS A 6 14.24 22.76 1.12
N LYS A 7 13.34 21.79 1.28
CA LYS A 7 12.04 21.97 1.94
C LYS A 7 12.00 21.23 3.28
N ARG A 8 11.18 21.73 4.19
CA ARG A 8 10.81 21.05 5.44
C ARG A 8 9.44 20.41 5.27
N ILE A 9 9.40 19.10 5.22
CA ILE A 9 8.22 18.29 4.90
C ILE A 9 7.79 17.54 6.15
N GLY A 10 6.55 17.77 6.59
CA GLY A 10 5.91 16.98 7.62
C GLY A 10 5.04 15.90 6.99
N ILE A 11 5.23 14.64 7.36
CA ILE A 11 4.41 13.53 6.88
C ILE A 11 3.66 12.92 8.06
N VAL A 12 2.36 12.63 7.91
CA VAL A 12 1.57 12.00 8.96
C VAL A 12 1.13 10.61 8.49
N CYS A 13 1.58 9.58 9.20
CA CYS A 13 1.18 8.20 9.00
C CYS A 13 0.05 7.83 9.98
N PRO A 14 -1.15 7.44 9.52
CA PRO A 14 -2.29 7.17 10.40
C PRO A 14 -2.14 5.89 11.23
N TYR A 15 -1.31 4.96 10.77
CA TYR A 15 -1.19 3.61 11.32
C TYR A 15 0.07 3.43 12.17
N GLY A 16 -0.01 2.47 13.12
CA GLY A 16 1.11 2.13 14.00
C GLY A 16 2.37 1.75 13.24
N TRP A 17 3.47 2.48 13.49
CA TRP A 17 4.73 2.34 12.78
C TRP A 17 5.36 0.95 12.96
N ASP A 18 5.20 0.37 14.15
CA ASP A 18 5.73 -0.97 14.50
C ASP A 18 4.98 -2.13 13.81
N THR A 19 3.96 -1.83 13.03
CA THR A 19 3.14 -2.86 12.38
C THR A 19 3.36 -2.81 10.87
N PRO A 20 3.91 -3.88 10.26
CA PRO A 20 4.10 -3.92 8.82
C PRO A 20 2.79 -3.74 8.04
N GLY A 21 2.77 -2.82 7.09
CA GLY A 21 1.62 -2.54 6.23
C GLY A 21 2.01 -1.67 5.04
N GLY A 22 1.23 -1.73 3.97
CA GLY A 22 1.54 -1.02 2.72
C GLY A 22 1.68 0.50 2.88
N VAL A 23 0.82 1.13 3.71
CA VAL A 23 0.87 2.58 3.94
C VAL A 23 2.13 2.97 4.73
N GLN A 24 2.48 2.21 5.78
CA GLN A 24 3.68 2.45 6.58
C GLN A 24 4.95 2.30 5.74
N SER A 25 5.03 1.26 4.92
CA SER A 25 6.16 1.04 4.00
C SER A 25 6.26 2.19 3.00
N HIS A 26 5.15 2.58 2.38
CA HIS A 26 5.12 3.71 1.45
C HIS A 26 5.56 5.02 2.10
N VAL A 27 5.08 5.34 3.32
CA VAL A 27 5.49 6.54 4.07
C VAL A 27 6.97 6.50 4.43
N GLY A 28 7.48 5.34 4.85
CA GLY A 28 8.89 5.15 5.17
C GLY A 28 9.80 5.33 3.97
N ASP A 29 9.45 4.71 2.86
CA ASP A 29 10.21 4.80 1.60
C ASP A 29 10.18 6.23 1.04
N LEU A 30 9.02 6.90 1.04
CA LEU A 30 8.89 8.30 0.64
C LEU A 30 9.76 9.22 1.51
N ALA A 31 9.73 9.03 2.84
CA ALA A 31 10.52 9.83 3.75
C ALA A 31 12.03 9.65 3.48
N GLN A 32 12.49 8.41 3.32
CA GLN A 32 13.88 8.11 3.01
C GLN A 32 14.32 8.69 1.66
N TYR A 33 13.46 8.58 0.64
CA TYR A 33 13.73 9.16 -0.66
C TYR A 33 13.89 10.68 -0.57
N LEU A 34 12.93 11.37 0.07
CA LEU A 34 12.99 12.83 0.23
C LEU A 34 14.20 13.29 1.05
N ILE A 35 14.61 12.53 2.06
CA ILE A 35 15.84 12.79 2.84
C ILE A 35 17.08 12.65 1.94
N SER A 36 17.15 11.59 1.15
CA SER A 36 18.25 11.35 0.20
C SER A 36 18.33 12.43 -0.89
N ALA A 37 17.19 12.99 -1.28
CA ALA A 37 17.08 14.15 -2.18
C ALA A 37 17.45 15.50 -1.52
N GLY A 38 17.82 15.51 -0.22
CA GLY A 38 18.32 16.69 0.50
C GLY A 38 17.25 17.49 1.23
N HIS A 39 16.01 17.01 1.33
CA HIS A 39 14.94 17.66 2.10
C HIS A 39 15.07 17.37 3.61
N SER A 40 14.42 18.20 4.43
CA SER A 40 14.27 17.95 5.86
C SER A 40 12.90 17.33 6.09
N VAL A 41 12.85 16.07 6.51
CA VAL A 41 11.60 15.31 6.69
C VAL A 41 11.39 14.97 8.15
N SER A 42 10.16 15.10 8.63
CA SER A 42 9.71 14.56 9.92
C SER A 42 8.41 13.81 9.72
N VAL A 43 8.35 12.57 10.19
CA VAL A 43 7.16 11.72 10.12
C VAL A 43 6.53 11.62 11.50
N LEU A 44 5.24 11.93 11.61
CA LEU A 44 4.45 11.68 12.83
C LEU A 44 3.65 10.39 12.66
N ALA A 45 3.83 9.42 13.55
CA ALA A 45 3.13 8.14 13.51
C ALA A 45 2.79 7.64 14.92
N PRO A 46 1.72 6.84 15.13
CA PRO A 46 1.56 6.08 16.35
C PRO A 46 2.65 5.02 16.47
N ALA A 47 3.17 4.79 17.67
CA ALA A 47 4.17 3.74 17.93
C ALA A 47 3.94 3.10 19.30
N LEU A 48 4.25 1.80 19.44
CA LEU A 48 4.15 1.06 20.70
C LEU A 48 5.25 1.46 21.67
N SER A 49 6.44 1.79 21.14
CA SER A 49 7.61 2.28 21.87
C SER A 49 8.31 3.37 21.06
N ASP A 50 8.96 4.30 21.74
CA ASP A 50 9.80 5.31 21.09
C ASP A 50 11.22 4.75 20.83
N GLU A 51 11.55 3.58 21.37
CA GLU A 51 12.80 2.87 21.14
C GLU A 51 12.84 2.30 19.72
N ASN A 52 13.97 2.43 19.05
CA ASN A 52 14.25 1.91 17.70
C ASN A 52 13.41 2.57 16.56
N LEU A 53 12.82 3.74 16.80
CA LEU A 53 12.26 4.53 15.69
C LEU A 53 13.41 5.17 14.89
N PRO A 54 13.27 5.26 13.55
CA PRO A 54 14.19 6.08 12.74
C PRO A 54 14.22 7.53 13.24
N ASP A 55 15.35 8.22 13.14
CA ASP A 55 15.54 9.60 13.60
C ASP A 55 14.53 10.61 13.03
N TYR A 56 13.99 10.31 11.86
CA TYR A 56 12.98 11.15 11.20
C TYR A 56 11.54 10.85 11.68
N VAL A 57 11.31 9.83 12.52
CA VAL A 57 9.99 9.43 13.01
C VAL A 57 9.77 9.91 14.44
N VAL A 58 8.67 10.63 14.64
CA VAL A 58 8.21 11.10 15.95
C VAL A 58 6.97 10.33 16.35
N SER A 59 6.97 9.76 17.55
CA SER A 59 5.83 9.02 18.09
C SER A 59 4.70 9.97 18.51
N ALA A 60 3.50 9.73 18.00
CA ALA A 60 2.28 10.38 18.48
C ALA A 60 1.69 9.70 19.73
N GLY A 61 2.22 8.53 20.12
CA GLY A 61 1.77 7.70 21.23
C GLY A 61 1.29 6.32 20.81
N ARG A 62 0.85 5.52 21.79
CA ARG A 62 0.47 4.11 21.57
C ARG A 62 -0.81 3.97 20.77
N PRO A 63 -0.81 3.19 19.67
CA PRO A 63 -2.00 2.92 18.88
C PRO A 63 -2.96 1.96 19.57
N ILE A 64 -4.23 2.04 19.19
CA ILE A 64 -5.30 1.10 19.57
C ILE A 64 -5.59 0.21 18.35
N ALA A 65 -5.74 -1.09 18.58
CA ALA A 65 -6.10 -2.05 17.54
C ALA A 65 -7.61 -2.01 17.29
N ILE A 66 -8.00 -1.76 16.03
CA ILE A 66 -9.40 -1.70 15.60
C ILE A 66 -9.59 -2.65 14.42
N PRO A 67 -10.59 -3.56 14.45
CA PRO A 67 -10.93 -4.37 13.28
C PRO A 67 -11.35 -3.47 12.09
N TYR A 68 -10.74 -3.66 10.93
CA TYR A 68 -11.03 -2.88 9.75
C TYR A 68 -10.83 -3.70 8.47
N ASN A 69 -11.86 -3.86 7.66
CA ASN A 69 -11.82 -4.55 6.36
C ASN A 69 -11.16 -5.95 6.39
N GLY A 70 -11.49 -6.77 7.39
CA GLY A 70 -10.92 -8.11 7.55
C GLY A 70 -9.45 -8.16 8.03
N ALA A 71 -8.90 -7.00 8.40
CA ALA A 71 -7.59 -6.85 9.03
C ALA A 71 -7.70 -6.09 10.36
N VAL A 72 -6.58 -5.89 11.06
CA VAL A 72 -6.52 -5.07 12.27
C VAL A 72 -5.75 -3.79 11.95
N ALA A 73 -6.46 -2.65 11.94
CA ALA A 73 -5.82 -1.34 11.87
C ALA A 73 -5.37 -0.91 13.27
N ARG A 74 -4.14 -0.40 13.39
CA ARG A 74 -3.62 0.17 14.63
C ARG A 74 -3.53 1.67 14.47
N VAL A 75 -4.52 2.39 15.00
CA VAL A 75 -4.69 3.84 14.87
C VAL A 75 -4.66 4.52 16.22
N LEU A 76 -4.46 5.83 16.21
CA LEU A 76 -4.51 6.67 17.40
C LEU A 76 -5.39 7.89 17.15
N PHE A 77 -6.33 8.15 18.08
CA PHE A 77 -7.24 9.29 18.02
C PHE A 77 -7.60 9.74 19.44
N GLY A 78 -7.84 11.02 19.64
CA GLY A 78 -8.30 11.57 20.93
C GLY A 78 -7.52 12.81 21.40
N PRO A 79 -7.89 13.38 22.57
CA PRO A 79 -7.36 14.69 23.03
C PRO A 79 -5.85 14.71 23.23
N ILE A 80 -5.27 13.64 23.78
CA ILE A 80 -3.83 13.54 24.04
C ILE A 80 -3.07 13.47 22.71
N ALA A 81 -3.57 12.66 21.76
CA ALA A 81 -3.00 12.58 20.41
C ALA A 81 -3.08 13.94 19.72
N PHE A 82 -4.22 14.64 19.85
CA PHE A 82 -4.41 15.97 19.28
C PHE A 82 -3.42 16.99 19.84
N ALA A 83 -3.17 17.01 21.16
CA ALA A 83 -2.18 17.89 21.75
C ALA A 83 -0.74 17.62 21.21
N ARG A 84 -0.37 16.34 21.04
CA ARG A 84 0.92 15.95 20.46
C ARG A 84 1.05 16.35 18.99
N VAL A 85 -0.01 16.15 18.20
CA VAL A 85 -0.08 16.61 16.80
C VAL A 85 0.14 18.13 16.73
N ARG A 86 -0.55 18.91 17.56
CA ARG A 86 -0.39 20.37 17.60
C ARG A 86 1.04 20.79 17.98
N GLN A 87 1.62 20.14 18.98
CA GLN A 87 3.01 20.40 19.40
C GLN A 87 3.98 20.10 18.24
N TRP A 88 3.85 18.97 17.57
CA TRP A 88 4.71 18.59 16.45
C TRP A 88 4.59 19.58 15.27
N ILE A 89 3.38 20.02 14.93
CA ILE A 89 3.16 21.03 13.88
C ILE A 89 3.82 22.36 14.27
N SER A 90 3.63 22.82 15.52
CA SER A 90 4.19 24.10 15.98
C SER A 90 5.73 24.14 15.99
N GLN A 91 6.38 23.01 16.26
CA GLN A 91 7.83 22.88 16.29
C GLN A 91 8.44 22.59 14.91
N GLY A 92 7.65 22.04 13.99
CA GLY A 92 8.13 21.53 12.70
C GLY A 92 8.53 22.61 11.70
N ASN A 93 7.90 23.79 11.76
CA ASN A 93 8.10 24.88 10.77
C ASN A 93 8.05 24.34 9.33
N PHE A 94 7.05 23.54 9.02
CA PHE A 94 6.91 22.84 7.76
C PHE A 94 6.53 23.78 6.62
N ASP A 95 7.09 23.54 5.43
CA ASP A 95 6.69 24.17 4.19
C ASP A 95 5.41 23.51 3.64
N VAL A 96 5.26 22.20 3.86
CA VAL A 96 4.08 21.41 3.48
C VAL A 96 3.83 20.29 4.48
N LEU A 97 2.55 19.96 4.73
CA LEU A 97 2.14 18.72 5.41
C LEU A 97 1.58 17.73 4.39
N HIS A 98 2.03 16.49 4.47
CA HIS A 98 1.50 15.37 3.72
C HIS A 98 0.78 14.40 4.65
N LEU A 99 -0.52 14.30 4.51
CA LEU A 99 -1.40 13.51 5.38
C LEU A 99 -1.84 12.25 4.64
N HIS A 100 -1.47 11.07 5.17
CA HIS A 100 -1.97 9.81 4.60
C HIS A 100 -3.28 9.43 5.27
N GLU A 101 -4.28 9.04 4.46
CA GLU A 101 -5.64 8.69 4.91
C GLU A 101 -6.27 9.74 5.83
N PRO A 102 -6.40 11.01 5.43
CA PRO A 102 -6.91 12.07 6.30
C PRO A 102 -8.41 11.93 6.63
N ALA A 103 -9.14 11.08 5.91
CA ALA A 103 -10.58 10.88 6.10
C ALA A 103 -10.94 9.80 7.13
N ILE A 104 -9.96 9.12 7.74
CA ILE A 104 -10.23 8.13 8.78
C ILE A 104 -9.96 8.70 10.18
N PRO A 105 -10.68 8.27 11.23
CA PRO A 105 -10.43 8.69 12.61
C PRO A 105 -9.03 8.26 13.07
N SER A 106 -8.06 9.14 12.91
CA SER A 106 -6.64 8.91 13.18
C SER A 106 -5.91 10.23 13.44
N ILE A 107 -4.62 10.15 13.70
CA ILE A 107 -3.77 11.36 13.82
C ILE A 107 -3.71 12.18 12.52
N SER A 108 -3.96 11.58 11.35
CA SER A 108 -4.02 12.31 10.08
C SER A 108 -5.23 13.25 10.04
N LEU A 109 -6.40 12.78 10.49
CA LEU A 109 -7.59 13.62 10.65
C LEU A 109 -7.32 14.74 11.67
N LEU A 110 -6.70 14.41 12.81
CA LEU A 110 -6.34 15.39 13.84
C LEU A 110 -5.37 16.45 13.30
N ALA A 111 -4.39 16.06 12.48
CA ALA A 111 -3.46 16.99 11.86
C ALA A 111 -4.15 17.92 10.87
N CYS A 112 -5.09 17.42 10.07
CA CYS A 112 -5.89 18.25 9.18
C CYS A 112 -6.74 19.26 9.94
N TRP A 113 -7.31 18.90 11.09
CA TRP A 113 -8.04 19.85 11.94
C TRP A 113 -7.11 20.89 12.58
N ALA A 114 -5.91 20.47 13.02
CA ALA A 114 -4.97 21.30 13.75
C ALA A 114 -4.19 22.29 12.88
N ALA A 115 -3.99 22.01 11.59
CA ALA A 115 -3.15 22.79 10.69
C ALA A 115 -3.95 23.70 9.76
N GLU A 116 -3.27 24.75 9.30
CA GLU A 116 -3.62 25.61 8.17
C GLU A 116 -2.41 25.78 7.26
N GLY A 117 -2.64 26.02 5.97
CA GLY A 117 -1.58 26.23 4.97
C GLY A 117 -1.46 25.09 3.99
N PRO A 118 -0.28 24.88 3.38
CA PRO A 118 -0.06 23.85 2.37
C PRO A 118 -0.24 22.44 2.95
N MET A 119 -1.32 21.76 2.56
CA MET A 119 -1.62 20.40 2.97
C MET A 119 -1.96 19.54 1.77
N VAL A 120 -1.31 18.38 1.67
CA VAL A 120 -1.58 17.35 0.66
C VAL A 120 -2.15 16.12 1.36
N GLY A 121 -3.26 15.59 0.88
CA GLY A 121 -3.85 14.35 1.38
C GLY A 121 -3.66 13.20 0.41
N THR A 122 -3.05 12.08 0.84
CA THR A 122 -2.99 10.86 0.04
C THR A 122 -3.96 9.82 0.55
N PHE A 123 -4.75 9.27 -0.36
CA PHE A 123 -5.79 8.28 -0.12
C PHE A 123 -5.36 6.93 -0.70
N HIS A 124 -5.24 5.95 0.18
CA HIS A 124 -4.80 4.60 -0.16
C HIS A 124 -5.96 3.59 -0.21
N ALA A 125 -7.14 3.93 0.32
CA ALA A 125 -8.26 2.99 0.39
C ALA A 125 -9.03 2.93 -0.94
N ALA A 126 -9.18 1.71 -1.47
CA ALA A 126 -10.18 1.39 -2.48
C ALA A 126 -11.28 0.55 -1.80
N ALA A 127 -12.35 1.19 -1.35
CA ALA A 127 -13.43 0.53 -0.65
C ALA A 127 -14.56 0.17 -1.63
N LYS A 128 -14.87 -1.14 -1.78
CA LYS A 128 -16.16 -1.54 -2.33
C LYS A 128 -17.25 -1.07 -1.36
N ARG A 129 -18.12 -0.12 -1.81
CA ARG A 129 -19.40 0.30 -1.18
C ARG A 129 -19.59 -0.12 0.29
N GLN A 130 -18.66 0.15 1.17
CA GLN A 130 -19.00 0.24 2.59
C GLN A 130 -19.69 1.58 2.76
N LYS A 131 -20.94 1.53 3.22
CA LYS A 131 -21.69 2.71 3.62
C LYS A 131 -20.85 3.46 4.65
N VAL A 132 -20.07 4.46 4.20
CA VAL A 132 -19.63 5.50 5.13
C VAL A 132 -20.93 5.98 5.77
N SER A 133 -21.07 5.78 7.07
CA SER A 133 -22.30 6.16 7.74
C SER A 133 -22.54 7.62 7.42
N PHE A 134 -23.68 7.97 6.85
CA PHE A 134 -24.05 9.35 6.50
C PHE A 134 -23.83 10.33 7.68
N ALA A 135 -23.78 9.81 8.90
CA ALA A 135 -23.48 10.58 10.11
C ALA A 135 -22.01 11.10 10.17
N VAL A 136 -21.07 10.52 9.41
CA VAL A 136 -19.63 10.89 9.46
C VAL A 136 -19.28 11.89 8.36
N VAL A 137 -19.99 11.88 7.24
CA VAL A 137 -19.74 12.77 6.06
C VAL A 137 -19.65 14.24 6.44
N PRO A 138 -20.56 14.84 7.25
CA PRO A 138 -20.48 16.25 7.62
C PRO A 138 -19.22 16.64 8.41
N PHE A 139 -18.55 15.66 9.03
CA PHE A 139 -17.29 15.90 9.76
C PHE A 139 -16.07 15.76 8.85
N LEU A 140 -16.20 15.08 7.71
CA LEU A 140 -15.10 14.89 6.74
C LEU A 140 -15.05 15.99 5.68
N GLU A 141 -16.19 16.57 5.31
CA GLU A 141 -16.27 17.65 4.32
C GLU A 141 -15.31 18.83 4.64
N PRO A 142 -15.29 19.39 5.87
CA PRO A 142 -14.35 20.46 6.22
C PRO A 142 -12.86 20.01 6.17
N VAL A 143 -12.59 18.71 6.30
CA VAL A 143 -11.24 18.15 6.17
C VAL A 143 -10.80 18.16 4.72
N ILE A 144 -11.68 17.69 3.83
CA ILE A 144 -11.41 17.63 2.41
C ILE A 144 -11.21 19.03 1.82
N GLU A 145 -12.01 20.02 2.26
CA GLU A 145 -11.89 21.42 1.83
C GLU A 145 -10.57 22.07 2.26
N LYS A 146 -10.02 21.70 3.41
CA LYS A 146 -8.73 22.20 3.90
C LYS A 146 -7.52 21.68 3.12
N LEU A 147 -7.65 20.54 2.45
CA LEU A 147 -6.56 19.98 1.66
C LEU A 147 -6.33 20.83 0.41
N THR A 148 -5.15 21.39 0.29
CA THR A 148 -4.75 22.19 -0.88
C THR A 148 -4.65 21.33 -2.14
N ALA A 149 -4.21 20.07 -1.99
CA ALA A 149 -4.18 19.09 -3.06
C ALA A 149 -4.48 17.68 -2.51
N ARG A 150 -4.93 16.79 -3.40
CA ARG A 150 -5.31 15.42 -3.09
C ARG A 150 -4.65 14.47 -4.06
N ILE A 151 -4.12 13.36 -3.54
CA ILE A 151 -3.50 12.26 -4.27
C ILE A 151 -4.32 11.01 -4.01
N ALA A 152 -4.63 10.25 -5.06
CA ALA A 152 -5.12 8.88 -4.98
C ALA A 152 -4.05 7.93 -5.54
N VAL A 153 -3.78 6.81 -4.84
CA VAL A 153 -2.72 5.88 -5.27
C VAL A 153 -3.09 5.02 -6.48
N SER A 154 -4.34 5.09 -6.92
CA SER A 154 -4.84 4.37 -8.10
C SER A 154 -6.16 4.99 -8.58
N GLU A 155 -6.60 4.65 -9.80
CA GLU A 155 -7.94 5.02 -10.27
C GLU A 155 -9.04 4.43 -9.38
N ALA A 156 -8.86 3.23 -8.84
CA ALA A 156 -9.81 2.62 -7.90
C ALA A 156 -9.93 3.42 -6.59
N ALA A 157 -8.82 3.96 -6.07
CA ALA A 157 -8.84 4.86 -4.91
C ALA A 157 -9.47 6.22 -5.25
N ARG A 158 -9.19 6.75 -6.45
CA ARG A 158 -9.78 7.99 -6.96
C ARG A 158 -11.31 7.89 -7.10
N GLU A 159 -11.80 6.77 -7.65
CA GLU A 159 -13.23 6.54 -7.80
C GLU A 159 -13.91 6.43 -6.43
N THR A 160 -13.27 5.79 -5.46
CA THR A 160 -13.74 5.77 -4.08
C THR A 160 -13.90 7.18 -3.48
N LEU A 161 -12.98 8.10 -3.78
CA LEU A 161 -13.09 9.50 -3.35
C LEU A 161 -14.27 10.21 -4.02
N ARG A 162 -14.46 10.00 -5.31
CA ARG A 162 -15.58 10.58 -6.07
C ARG A 162 -16.94 10.10 -5.56
N GLU A 163 -17.05 8.78 -5.30
CA GLU A 163 -18.30 8.17 -4.84
C GLU A 163 -18.68 8.54 -3.40
N HIS A 164 -17.69 8.70 -2.50
CA HIS A 164 -17.95 8.84 -1.07
C HIS A 164 -17.72 10.23 -0.50
N LEU A 165 -16.87 11.03 -1.14
CA LEU A 165 -16.48 12.36 -0.65
C LEU A 165 -16.72 13.47 -1.67
N GLU A 166 -17.37 13.14 -2.81
CA GLU A 166 -17.71 14.07 -3.87
C GLU A 166 -16.55 14.98 -4.31
N THR A 167 -15.31 14.43 -4.24
CA THR A 167 -14.09 15.17 -4.55
C THR A 167 -13.20 14.38 -5.51
N ASP A 168 -12.28 15.08 -6.16
CA ASP A 168 -11.33 14.49 -7.09
C ASP A 168 -9.88 14.57 -6.58
N ALA A 169 -9.02 13.72 -7.11
CA ALA A 169 -7.61 13.64 -6.75
C ALA A 169 -6.72 13.39 -7.98
N ILE A 170 -5.47 13.80 -7.89
CA ILE A 170 -4.42 13.45 -8.85
C ILE A 170 -4.01 12.00 -8.59
N VAL A 171 -3.97 11.18 -9.63
CA VAL A 171 -3.50 9.80 -9.48
C VAL A 171 -1.97 9.77 -9.50
N VAL A 172 -1.39 9.40 -8.38
CA VAL A 172 0.05 9.14 -8.23
C VAL A 172 0.21 7.76 -7.61
N PRO A 173 0.77 6.77 -8.33
CA PRO A 173 0.91 5.41 -7.84
C PRO A 173 1.84 5.34 -6.62
N ASN A 174 1.77 4.22 -5.89
CA ASN A 174 2.77 3.95 -4.87
C ASN A 174 4.14 3.73 -5.52
N GLY A 175 5.19 4.29 -4.92
CA GLY A 175 6.57 4.08 -5.31
C GLY A 175 7.10 2.72 -4.83
N ILE A 176 8.02 2.16 -5.61
CA ILE A 176 8.86 1.03 -5.25
C ILE A 176 10.33 1.36 -5.55
N TYR A 177 11.26 0.69 -4.91
CA TYR A 177 12.66 0.70 -5.34
C TYR A 177 12.86 -0.38 -6.41
N ALA A 178 12.55 -0.04 -7.68
CA ALA A 178 12.56 -0.99 -8.79
C ALA A 178 13.90 -1.70 -8.94
N ASP A 179 15.01 -1.02 -8.67
CA ASP A 179 16.36 -1.57 -8.74
C ASP A 179 16.57 -2.75 -7.80
N ARG A 180 15.99 -2.72 -6.58
CA ARG A 180 16.08 -3.84 -5.62
C ARG A 180 15.52 -5.15 -6.19
N TYR A 181 14.47 -5.04 -7.00
CA TYR A 181 13.81 -6.19 -7.60
C TYR A 181 14.41 -6.57 -8.94
N ARG A 182 14.88 -5.59 -9.72
CA ARG A 182 15.58 -5.81 -10.99
C ARG A 182 16.85 -6.63 -10.82
N ASP A 183 17.54 -6.42 -9.70
CA ASP A 183 18.83 -7.04 -9.38
C ASP A 183 18.68 -8.34 -8.57
N GLY A 184 17.47 -8.89 -8.49
CA GLY A 184 17.20 -10.19 -7.87
C GLY A 184 18.01 -11.30 -8.52
N VAL A 185 18.57 -12.19 -7.70
CA VAL A 185 19.39 -13.32 -8.15
C VAL A 185 18.51 -14.55 -8.34
N LEU A 186 18.65 -15.22 -9.47
CA LEU A 186 17.94 -16.45 -9.76
C LEU A 186 18.43 -17.57 -8.84
N GLU A 187 17.52 -18.16 -8.08
CA GLU A 187 17.80 -19.30 -7.19
C GLU A 187 17.17 -20.58 -7.76
N PRO A 188 18.00 -21.59 -8.09
CA PRO A 188 17.52 -22.83 -8.71
C PRO A 188 16.43 -23.56 -7.92
N ARG A 189 16.43 -23.44 -6.58
CA ARG A 189 15.43 -24.06 -5.69
C ARG A 189 13.99 -23.57 -5.93
N TRP A 190 13.83 -22.40 -6.56
CA TRP A 190 12.53 -21.81 -6.86
C TRP A 190 12.23 -21.75 -8.37
N SER A 191 13.12 -22.29 -9.21
CA SER A 191 12.99 -22.23 -10.66
C SER A 191 12.21 -23.40 -11.24
N GLY A 192 11.81 -23.29 -12.51
CA GLY A 192 11.07 -24.34 -13.23
C GLY A 192 9.56 -24.19 -13.15
N ASN A 193 8.83 -25.32 -13.07
CA ASN A 193 7.38 -25.33 -12.93
C ASN A 193 6.98 -25.00 -11.49
N THR A 194 7.20 -23.75 -11.07
CA THR A 194 6.96 -23.31 -9.70
C THR A 194 5.94 -22.18 -9.62
N LEU A 195 5.10 -22.22 -8.60
CA LEU A 195 4.10 -21.22 -8.30
C LEU A 195 4.49 -20.51 -7.00
N GLY A 196 4.69 -19.22 -7.05
CA GLY A 196 5.04 -18.41 -5.88
C GLY A 196 3.85 -17.60 -5.37
N PHE A 197 3.66 -17.60 -4.05
CA PHE A 197 2.70 -16.76 -3.35
C PHE A 197 3.41 -15.98 -2.24
N ILE A 198 3.08 -14.70 -2.09
CA ILE A 198 3.58 -13.86 -0.98
C ILE A 198 2.42 -13.16 -0.29
N GLY A 199 2.27 -13.36 1.01
CA GLY A 199 1.25 -12.68 1.80
C GLY A 199 0.98 -13.33 3.15
N ARG A 200 0.10 -12.71 3.95
CA ARG A 200 -0.46 -13.31 5.15
C ARG A 200 -1.46 -14.39 4.72
N PHE A 201 -0.97 -15.59 4.54
CA PHE A 201 -1.71 -16.65 3.83
C PHE A 201 -2.96 -17.16 4.57
N GLN A 202 -3.11 -16.89 5.86
CA GLN A 202 -4.34 -17.17 6.62
C GLN A 202 -5.38 -16.06 6.53
N GLU A 203 -5.07 -14.89 5.95
CA GLU A 203 -6.09 -13.87 5.64
C GLU A 203 -6.92 -14.33 4.43
N PRO A 204 -8.25 -14.58 4.57
CA PRO A 204 -9.07 -15.09 3.46
C PRO A 204 -8.98 -14.24 2.19
N ARG A 205 -8.92 -12.91 2.35
CA ARG A 205 -8.82 -11.99 1.23
C ARG A 205 -7.53 -12.12 0.41
N LYS A 206 -6.48 -12.78 0.92
CA LYS A 206 -5.25 -13.05 0.18
C LYS A 206 -5.37 -14.24 -0.77
N GLY A 207 -6.40 -15.06 -0.57
CA GLY A 207 -6.86 -16.05 -1.55
C GLY A 207 -5.95 -17.28 -1.70
N LEU A 208 -5.09 -17.62 -0.73
CA LEU A 208 -4.29 -18.85 -0.84
C LEU A 208 -5.18 -20.08 -1.09
N SER A 209 -6.36 -20.15 -0.49
CA SER A 209 -7.32 -21.26 -0.72
C SER A 209 -7.68 -21.42 -2.19
N ILE A 210 -7.83 -20.31 -2.94
CA ILE A 210 -8.15 -20.35 -4.38
C ILE A 210 -7.02 -20.99 -5.19
N LEU A 211 -5.77 -20.70 -4.82
CA LEU A 211 -4.59 -21.34 -5.43
C LEU A 211 -4.55 -22.84 -5.09
N LEU A 212 -4.82 -23.18 -3.83
CA LEU A 212 -4.84 -24.58 -3.39
C LEU A 212 -5.96 -25.38 -4.07
N ASP A 213 -7.14 -24.79 -4.23
CA ASP A 213 -8.28 -25.40 -4.95
C ASP A 213 -8.01 -25.55 -6.47
N ALA A 214 -7.15 -24.71 -7.05
CA ALA A 214 -6.72 -24.83 -8.44
C ALA A 214 -5.67 -25.96 -8.66
N LEU A 215 -4.91 -26.29 -7.61
CA LEU A 215 -3.70 -27.12 -7.69
C LEU A 215 -3.95 -28.55 -8.21
N PRO A 216 -5.02 -29.29 -7.85
CA PRO A 216 -5.25 -30.63 -8.38
C PRO A 216 -5.27 -30.68 -9.90
N ARG A 217 -5.90 -29.68 -10.53
CA ARG A 217 -5.97 -29.60 -11.98
C ARG A 217 -4.62 -29.23 -12.61
N VAL A 218 -3.87 -28.35 -11.97
CA VAL A 218 -2.53 -27.97 -12.43
C VAL A 218 -1.58 -29.15 -12.33
N VAL A 219 -1.60 -29.90 -11.21
CA VAL A 219 -0.77 -31.12 -11.02
C VAL A 219 -1.09 -32.21 -12.04
N SER A 220 -2.35 -32.32 -12.46
CA SER A 220 -2.72 -33.26 -13.53
C SER A 220 -2.06 -32.94 -14.87
N ALA A 221 -1.85 -31.67 -15.16
CA ALA A 221 -1.19 -31.20 -16.39
C ALA A 221 0.35 -31.14 -16.26
N PHE A 222 0.83 -30.74 -15.09
CA PHE A 222 2.25 -30.58 -14.75
C PHE A 222 2.55 -31.33 -13.45
N PRO A 223 2.87 -32.65 -13.51
CA PRO A 223 3.09 -33.48 -12.33
C PRO A 223 4.28 -33.06 -11.46
N ASP A 224 5.19 -32.26 -11.97
CA ASP A 224 6.38 -31.74 -11.29
C ASP A 224 6.19 -30.35 -10.64
N VAL A 225 5.00 -29.75 -10.76
CA VAL A 225 4.73 -28.42 -10.20
C VAL A 225 4.94 -28.38 -8.69
N GLN A 226 5.58 -27.31 -8.21
CA GLN A 226 5.78 -27.02 -6.78
C GLN A 226 5.19 -25.65 -6.44
N VAL A 227 4.70 -25.49 -5.22
CA VAL A 227 4.14 -24.23 -4.71
C VAL A 227 4.98 -23.73 -3.54
N PHE A 228 5.41 -22.49 -3.60
CA PHE A 228 6.16 -21.83 -2.54
C PHE A 228 5.34 -20.69 -1.96
N VAL A 229 5.09 -20.73 -0.66
CA VAL A 229 4.27 -19.77 0.09
C VAL A 229 5.15 -19.01 1.06
N ALA A 230 5.37 -17.72 0.80
CA ALA A 230 6.12 -16.83 1.69
C ALA A 230 5.17 -15.90 2.46
N GLY A 231 5.46 -15.67 3.73
CA GLY A 231 4.73 -14.77 4.60
C GLY A 231 4.35 -15.41 5.94
N PRO A 232 3.78 -14.61 6.85
CA PRO A 232 3.36 -15.10 8.16
C PRO A 232 2.04 -15.87 8.09
N GLY A 233 1.93 -16.90 8.91
CA GLY A 233 0.75 -17.75 9.07
C GLY A 233 1.16 -19.04 9.78
N ASN A 234 0.17 -19.90 10.10
CA ASN A 234 0.39 -21.24 10.65
C ASN A 234 0.37 -22.25 9.50
N SER A 235 1.55 -22.77 9.15
CA SER A 235 1.73 -23.76 8.07
C SER A 235 1.04 -25.10 8.40
N ASP A 236 1.11 -25.53 9.67
CA ASP A 236 0.60 -26.83 10.07
C ASP A 236 -0.92 -26.87 9.94
N GLU A 237 -1.63 -25.87 10.48
CA GLU A 237 -3.07 -25.73 10.30
C GLU A 237 -3.48 -25.67 8.82
N THR A 238 -2.68 -24.99 7.98
CA THR A 238 -2.97 -24.89 6.56
C THR A 238 -2.76 -26.23 5.85
N LEU A 239 -1.72 -26.99 6.21
CA LEU A 239 -1.46 -28.32 5.66
C LEU A 239 -2.52 -29.36 6.06
N GLU A 240 -3.13 -29.23 7.24
CA GLU A 240 -4.17 -30.16 7.69
C GLU A 240 -5.39 -30.19 6.75
N VAL A 241 -5.76 -29.05 6.17
CA VAL A 241 -6.93 -28.94 5.26
C VAL A 241 -6.61 -29.27 3.80
N ILE A 242 -5.32 -29.47 3.46
CA ILE A 242 -4.89 -29.83 2.10
C ILE A 242 -4.92 -31.34 1.90
N GLU A 243 -5.34 -31.76 0.70
CA GLU A 243 -5.32 -33.16 0.31
C GLU A 243 -3.91 -33.78 0.51
N PRO A 244 -3.80 -34.98 1.12
CA PRO A 244 -2.51 -35.60 1.48
C PRO A 244 -1.51 -35.70 0.31
N ASN A 245 -2.00 -36.02 -0.89
CA ASN A 245 -1.21 -36.18 -2.12
C ASN A 245 -0.64 -34.88 -2.69
N LEU A 246 -1.10 -33.72 -2.16
CA LEU A 246 -0.62 -32.38 -2.57
C LEU A 246 0.35 -31.76 -1.57
N ARG A 247 0.39 -32.27 -0.33
CA ARG A 247 1.16 -31.65 0.78
C ARG A 247 2.64 -31.53 0.48
N ASP A 248 3.25 -32.57 -0.10
CA ASP A 248 4.69 -32.62 -0.41
C ASP A 248 5.10 -31.62 -1.50
N ARG A 249 4.13 -30.98 -2.17
CA ARG A 249 4.35 -29.99 -3.22
C ARG A 249 4.29 -28.55 -2.72
N ILE A 250 3.89 -28.35 -1.45
CA ILE A 250 3.63 -27.02 -0.89
C ILE A 250 4.67 -26.73 0.18
N HIS A 251 5.46 -25.68 -0.06
CA HIS A 251 6.60 -25.30 0.78
C HIS A 251 6.34 -23.94 1.42
N PHE A 252 6.16 -23.92 2.74
CA PHE A 252 6.00 -22.69 3.50
C PHE A 252 7.38 -22.16 3.90
N LEU A 253 7.72 -20.95 3.43
CA LEU A 253 9.01 -20.30 3.66
C LEU A 253 9.01 -19.41 4.92
N GLY A 254 7.83 -19.18 5.53
CA GLY A 254 7.71 -18.20 6.60
C GLY A 254 7.99 -16.77 6.10
N ARG A 255 8.43 -15.90 6.99
CA ARG A 255 8.82 -14.53 6.63
C ARG A 255 10.17 -14.54 5.93
N ILE A 256 10.24 -13.93 4.77
CA ILE A 256 11.46 -13.74 3.98
C ILE A 256 11.90 -12.28 4.06
N SER A 257 13.20 -12.02 3.95
CA SER A 257 13.77 -10.68 3.87
C SER A 257 13.46 -10.01 2.53
N GLU A 258 13.62 -8.69 2.45
CA GLU A 258 13.44 -7.95 1.18
C GLU A 258 14.36 -8.48 0.06
N LYS A 259 15.60 -8.85 0.40
CA LYS A 259 16.53 -9.47 -0.56
C LYS A 259 16.05 -10.84 -1.02
N GLU A 260 15.61 -11.67 -0.10
CA GLU A 260 15.04 -12.98 -0.45
C GLU A 260 13.76 -12.85 -1.25
N LYS A 261 12.94 -11.82 -0.97
CA LYS A 261 11.72 -11.52 -1.73
C LYS A 261 12.06 -11.19 -3.20
N ALA A 262 13.07 -10.35 -3.42
CA ALA A 262 13.54 -10.04 -4.78
C ALA A 262 14.03 -11.29 -5.51
N ASN A 263 14.87 -12.11 -4.87
CA ASN A 263 15.36 -13.36 -5.44
C ASN A 263 14.22 -14.35 -5.72
N PHE A 264 13.27 -14.47 -4.80
CA PHE A 264 12.10 -15.32 -4.94
C PHE A 264 11.25 -14.91 -6.15
N LEU A 265 10.90 -13.63 -6.27
CA LEU A 265 10.11 -13.11 -7.39
C LEU A 265 10.83 -13.26 -8.74
N THR A 266 12.17 -13.11 -8.75
CA THR A 266 12.98 -13.34 -9.95
C THR A 266 13.01 -14.81 -10.36
N SER A 267 12.86 -15.74 -9.42
CA SER A 267 13.12 -17.16 -9.62
C SER A 267 11.87 -17.99 -9.92
N VAL A 268 10.72 -17.64 -9.32
CA VAL A 268 9.50 -18.45 -9.46
C VAL A 268 8.99 -18.47 -10.90
N GLY A 269 8.52 -19.62 -11.35
CA GLY A 269 7.98 -19.79 -12.69
C GLY A 269 6.77 -18.90 -12.96
N LEU A 270 5.83 -18.83 -11.99
CA LEU A 270 4.69 -17.91 -11.98
C LEU A 270 4.51 -17.31 -10.59
N TYR A 271 4.35 -16.01 -10.49
CA TYR A 271 3.89 -15.37 -9.27
C TYR A 271 2.37 -15.26 -9.26
N ILE A 272 1.72 -15.81 -8.23
CA ILE A 272 0.26 -15.90 -8.13
C ILE A 272 -0.24 -14.95 -7.03
N ALA A 273 -1.14 -14.03 -7.40
CA ALA A 273 -1.79 -13.09 -6.51
C ALA A 273 -3.32 -13.25 -6.55
N PRO A 274 -3.88 -14.25 -5.86
CA PRO A 274 -5.29 -14.61 -5.96
C PRO A 274 -6.18 -13.83 -5.00
N ASN A 275 -5.86 -12.57 -4.73
CA ASN A 275 -6.57 -11.74 -3.78
C ASN A 275 -8.03 -11.54 -4.19
N THR A 276 -8.96 -11.55 -3.22
CA THR A 276 -10.41 -11.39 -3.47
C THR A 276 -10.89 -9.95 -3.30
N GLY A 277 -10.03 -9.06 -2.80
CA GLY A 277 -10.33 -7.64 -2.60
C GLY A 277 -9.49 -6.99 -1.52
N GLY A 278 -9.86 -5.73 -1.17
CA GLY A 278 -9.16 -4.97 -0.14
C GLY A 278 -7.74 -4.52 -0.52
N GLU A 279 -7.44 -4.51 -1.81
CA GLU A 279 -6.21 -3.95 -2.36
C GLU A 279 -6.55 -2.64 -3.09
N SER A 280 -5.74 -1.63 -2.87
CA SER A 280 -5.93 -0.31 -3.50
C SER A 280 -4.96 -0.04 -4.65
N PHE A 281 -3.80 -0.67 -4.64
CA PHE A 281 -2.78 -0.54 -5.68
C PHE A 281 -2.18 -1.89 -6.05
N GLY A 282 -1.65 -2.64 -5.08
CA GLY A 282 -0.96 -3.90 -5.31
C GLY A 282 0.55 -3.73 -5.38
N ILE A 283 1.17 -3.14 -4.36
CA ILE A 283 2.63 -2.93 -4.30
C ILE A 283 3.40 -4.20 -4.65
N ILE A 284 2.98 -5.35 -4.12
CA ILE A 284 3.62 -6.63 -4.40
C ILE A 284 3.59 -7.02 -5.89
N LEU A 285 2.56 -6.61 -6.65
CA LEU A 285 2.52 -6.83 -8.11
C LEU A 285 3.50 -5.92 -8.83
N ALA A 286 3.64 -4.65 -8.41
CA ALA A 286 4.64 -3.75 -8.96
C ALA A 286 6.06 -4.28 -8.72
N GLU A 287 6.34 -4.81 -7.51
CA GLU A 287 7.58 -5.47 -7.13
C GLU A 287 7.84 -6.73 -7.99
N ALA A 288 6.80 -7.55 -8.19
CA ALA A 288 6.87 -8.74 -9.02
C ALA A 288 7.15 -8.39 -10.50
N LEU A 289 6.48 -7.38 -11.05
CA LEU A 289 6.77 -6.88 -12.38
C LEU A 289 8.21 -6.37 -12.49
N ALA A 290 8.68 -5.59 -11.50
CA ALA A 290 10.04 -5.06 -11.48
C ALA A 290 11.13 -6.16 -11.46
N SER A 291 10.86 -7.29 -10.79
CA SER A 291 11.74 -8.47 -10.81
C SER A 291 11.74 -9.21 -12.15
N GLY A 292 10.76 -8.96 -13.02
CA GLY A 292 10.52 -9.71 -14.25
C GLY A 292 9.75 -11.02 -14.03
N ALA A 293 9.02 -11.15 -12.92
CA ALA A 293 8.16 -12.29 -12.69
C ALA A 293 7.01 -12.37 -13.70
N SER A 294 6.65 -13.57 -14.09
CA SER A 294 5.40 -13.82 -14.81
C SER A 294 4.23 -13.81 -13.82
N VAL A 295 3.42 -12.76 -13.87
CA VAL A 295 2.36 -12.50 -12.90
C VAL A 295 1.03 -13.08 -13.36
N VAL A 296 0.35 -13.80 -12.45
CA VAL A 296 -1.05 -14.20 -12.56
C VAL A 296 -1.80 -13.63 -11.36
N ALA A 297 -2.77 -12.77 -11.59
CA ALA A 297 -3.52 -12.12 -10.52
C ALA A 297 -5.03 -12.18 -10.77
N SER A 298 -5.81 -12.05 -9.71
CA SER A 298 -7.26 -11.88 -9.84
C SER A 298 -7.61 -10.55 -10.53
N ASP A 299 -8.76 -10.49 -11.19
CA ASP A 299 -9.27 -9.32 -11.92
C ASP A 299 -9.90 -8.26 -11.01
N ILE A 300 -9.49 -8.19 -9.73
CA ILE A 300 -9.93 -7.08 -8.87
C ILE A 300 -9.46 -5.75 -9.43
N PRO A 301 -10.25 -4.66 -9.32
CA PRO A 301 -9.99 -3.39 -10.03
C PRO A 301 -8.56 -2.85 -9.88
N ALA A 302 -7.98 -2.95 -8.67
CA ALA A 302 -6.61 -2.48 -8.43
C ALA A 302 -5.56 -3.28 -9.20
N PHE A 303 -5.71 -4.61 -9.26
CA PHE A 303 -4.78 -5.49 -9.96
C PHE A 303 -4.94 -5.43 -11.47
N ASP A 304 -6.17 -5.43 -11.95
CA ASP A 304 -6.45 -5.30 -13.38
C ASP A 304 -5.91 -3.98 -13.94
N SER A 305 -6.14 -2.87 -13.25
CA SER A 305 -5.59 -1.56 -13.60
C SER A 305 -4.05 -1.56 -13.60
N LEU A 306 -3.40 -2.09 -12.55
CA LEU A 306 -1.95 -2.13 -12.45
C LEU A 306 -1.33 -3.02 -13.54
N LEU A 307 -1.98 -4.13 -13.88
CA LEU A 307 -1.53 -5.03 -14.95
C LEU A 307 -1.90 -4.53 -16.35
N GLY A 308 -2.46 -3.31 -16.47
CA GLY A 308 -2.82 -2.71 -17.75
C GLY A 308 -3.87 -3.54 -18.51
N HIS A 309 -4.87 -4.04 -17.80
CA HIS A 309 -5.95 -4.88 -18.34
C HIS A 309 -5.40 -6.13 -19.06
N GLY A 310 -4.48 -6.82 -18.40
CA GLY A 310 -3.86 -8.05 -18.90
C GLY A 310 -2.65 -7.86 -19.84
N LYS A 311 -2.22 -6.62 -20.08
CA LYS A 311 -1.07 -6.32 -20.95
C LYS A 311 0.26 -6.72 -20.31
N TYR A 312 0.44 -6.48 -19.01
CA TYR A 312 1.72 -6.67 -18.30
C TYR A 312 1.74 -7.88 -17.37
N GLY A 313 0.62 -8.57 -17.25
CA GLY A 313 0.44 -9.80 -16.49
C GLY A 313 -0.83 -10.50 -16.99
N THR A 314 -1.16 -11.64 -16.43
CA THR A 314 -2.38 -12.37 -16.78
C THR A 314 -3.39 -12.25 -15.65
N THR A 315 -4.64 -11.91 -15.98
CA THR A 315 -5.73 -11.88 -15.02
C THR A 315 -6.62 -13.11 -15.12
N PHE A 316 -7.18 -13.52 -13.98
CA PHE A 316 -8.21 -14.55 -13.90
C PHE A 316 -9.40 -14.01 -13.10
N THR A 317 -10.59 -14.57 -13.31
CA THR A 317 -11.81 -14.18 -12.60
C THR A 317 -11.66 -14.41 -11.10
N SER A 318 -11.81 -13.36 -10.32
CA SER A 318 -11.66 -13.40 -8.86
C SER A 318 -12.53 -14.49 -8.24
N GLU A 319 -12.00 -15.18 -7.23
CA GLU A 319 -12.63 -16.31 -6.52
C GLU A 319 -12.91 -17.56 -7.38
N ASN A 320 -12.40 -17.61 -8.63
CA ASN A 320 -12.58 -18.73 -9.54
C ASN A 320 -11.30 -19.57 -9.68
N SER A 321 -11.17 -20.63 -8.88
CA SER A 321 -10.03 -21.56 -8.91
C SER A 321 -9.90 -22.32 -10.23
N GLN A 322 -11.00 -22.55 -10.94
CA GLN A 322 -10.98 -23.25 -12.24
C GLN A 322 -10.36 -22.35 -13.33
N ASP A 323 -10.75 -21.07 -13.37
CA ASP A 323 -10.14 -20.10 -14.29
C ASP A 323 -8.67 -19.91 -13.96
N LEU A 324 -8.31 -19.77 -12.68
CA LEU A 324 -6.90 -19.71 -12.24
C LEU A 324 -6.09 -20.93 -12.74
N ALA A 325 -6.64 -22.15 -12.58
CA ALA A 325 -5.96 -23.35 -13.07
C ALA A 325 -5.75 -23.33 -14.59
N ILE A 326 -6.75 -22.88 -15.36
CA ILE A 326 -6.64 -22.73 -16.82
C ILE A 326 -5.52 -21.76 -17.17
N LYS A 327 -5.46 -20.58 -16.53
CA LYS A 327 -4.41 -19.58 -16.80
C LYS A 327 -3.01 -20.07 -16.45
N ILE A 328 -2.87 -20.79 -15.32
CA ILE A 328 -1.59 -21.38 -14.92
C ILE A 328 -1.13 -22.40 -15.95
N ILE A 329 -2.01 -23.34 -16.34
CA ILE A 329 -1.69 -24.38 -17.32
C ILE A 329 -1.29 -23.76 -18.67
N ASP A 330 -2.05 -22.78 -19.13
CA ASP A 330 -1.77 -22.10 -20.38
C ASP A 330 -0.37 -21.44 -20.38
N LEU A 331 -0.06 -20.67 -19.33
CA LEU A 331 1.23 -19.97 -19.22
C LEU A 331 2.42 -20.92 -19.02
N LEU A 332 2.24 -22.04 -18.34
CA LEU A 332 3.29 -23.06 -18.23
C LEU A 332 3.53 -23.79 -19.57
N SER A 333 2.48 -23.92 -20.39
CA SER A 333 2.56 -24.53 -21.73
C SER A 333 3.19 -23.61 -22.79
N HIS A 334 3.17 -22.27 -22.57
CA HIS A 334 3.64 -21.27 -23.52
C HIS A 334 4.73 -20.36 -22.92
N PRO A 335 5.93 -20.90 -22.62
CA PRO A 335 6.98 -20.18 -21.91
C PRO A 335 7.50 -18.94 -22.64
N GLU A 336 7.54 -18.93 -23.98
CA GLU A 336 8.02 -17.77 -24.75
C GLU A 336 7.06 -16.59 -24.64
N GLU A 337 5.77 -16.82 -24.78
CA GLU A 337 4.75 -15.79 -24.62
C GLU A 337 4.72 -15.23 -23.20
N ARG A 338 4.78 -16.13 -22.21
CA ARG A 338 4.89 -15.78 -20.80
C ARG A 338 6.08 -14.87 -20.52
N LEU A 339 7.27 -15.22 -20.98
CA LEU A 339 8.50 -14.45 -20.76
C LEU A 339 8.49 -13.10 -21.49
N ASN A 340 7.89 -13.04 -22.69
CA ASN A 340 7.74 -11.77 -23.40
C ASN A 340 6.83 -10.80 -22.63
N LYS A 341 5.70 -11.28 -22.10
CA LYS A 341 4.81 -10.48 -21.28
C LYS A 341 5.50 -10.01 -19.98
N ALA A 342 6.27 -10.88 -19.32
CA ALA A 342 7.03 -10.54 -18.13
C ALA A 342 8.10 -9.46 -18.42
N LYS A 343 8.77 -9.51 -19.56
CA LYS A 343 9.71 -8.47 -20.01
C LYS A 343 9.02 -7.11 -20.16
N GLN A 344 7.86 -7.07 -20.83
CA GLN A 344 7.08 -5.83 -20.95
C GLN A 344 6.63 -5.30 -19.58
N GLY A 345 6.23 -6.21 -18.67
CA GLY A 345 5.90 -5.86 -17.29
C GLY A 345 7.07 -5.25 -16.53
N LYS A 346 8.28 -5.80 -16.70
CA LYS A 346 9.51 -5.27 -16.08
C LYS A 346 9.87 -3.87 -16.58
N GLU A 347 9.70 -3.61 -17.86
CA GLU A 347 9.89 -2.27 -18.44
C GLU A 347 8.86 -1.28 -17.90
N TYR A 348 7.59 -1.68 -17.84
CA TYR A 348 6.51 -0.86 -17.32
C TYR A 348 6.69 -0.54 -15.83
N ALA A 349 7.18 -1.47 -15.03
CA ALA A 349 7.39 -1.29 -13.59
C ALA A 349 8.37 -0.14 -13.25
N GLN A 350 9.22 0.29 -14.20
CA GLN A 350 10.07 1.47 -14.03
C GLN A 350 9.26 2.77 -13.82
N SER A 351 8.00 2.82 -14.29
CA SER A 351 7.10 3.95 -14.05
C SER A 351 6.65 4.07 -12.58
N PHE A 352 6.87 3.04 -11.78
CA PHE A 352 6.61 3.00 -10.33
C PHE A 352 7.87 3.20 -9.49
N ASP A 353 9.04 3.41 -10.12
CA ASP A 353 10.26 3.71 -9.37
C ASP A 353 10.12 5.02 -8.59
N TRP A 354 10.78 5.06 -7.41
CA TRP A 354 10.74 6.26 -6.56
C TRP A 354 11.24 7.52 -7.26
N ASP A 355 12.19 7.40 -8.20
CA ASP A 355 12.67 8.53 -8.98
C ASP A 355 11.55 9.17 -9.82
N VAL A 356 10.63 8.35 -10.35
CA VAL A 356 9.50 8.82 -11.15
C VAL A 356 8.30 9.23 -10.28
N VAL A 357 8.02 8.45 -9.25
CA VAL A 357 6.85 8.69 -8.39
C VAL A 357 7.05 9.91 -7.51
N ALA A 358 8.24 10.09 -6.95
CA ALA A 358 8.54 11.23 -6.10
C ALA A 358 8.52 12.57 -6.86
N GLU A 359 8.93 12.60 -8.13
CA GLU A 359 8.74 13.79 -8.98
C GLU A 359 7.27 14.21 -9.02
N LYS A 360 6.36 13.27 -9.29
CA LYS A 360 4.92 13.56 -9.34
C LYS A 360 4.38 14.05 -7.97
N ILE A 361 4.85 13.45 -6.87
CA ILE A 361 4.49 13.92 -5.52
C ILE A 361 5.01 15.32 -5.29
N PHE A 362 6.23 15.61 -5.76
CA PHE A 362 6.86 16.92 -5.62
C PHE A 362 6.11 18.00 -6.40
N ASP A 363 5.66 17.70 -7.62
CA ASP A 363 4.80 18.60 -8.40
C ASP A 363 3.52 18.98 -7.63
N VAL A 364 2.93 18.00 -6.93
CA VAL A 364 1.76 18.25 -6.08
C VAL A 364 2.13 19.11 -4.86
N TYR A 365 3.31 18.92 -4.27
CA TYR A 365 3.79 19.79 -3.20
C TYR A 365 4.01 21.23 -3.70
N GLU A 366 4.60 21.42 -4.87
CA GLU A 366 4.81 22.76 -5.45
C GLU A 366 3.47 23.45 -5.71
N MET A 367 2.48 22.75 -6.25
CA MET A 367 1.12 23.27 -6.39
C MET A 367 0.53 23.68 -5.05
N ALA A 368 0.69 22.87 -4.02
CA ALA A 368 0.17 23.19 -2.69
C ALA A 368 0.87 24.39 -2.06
N MET A 369 2.16 24.57 -2.31
CA MET A 369 2.99 25.66 -1.79
C MET A 369 2.95 26.94 -2.63
N ALA A 370 2.27 26.97 -3.78
CA ALA A 370 2.29 28.09 -4.73
C ALA A 370 1.86 29.45 -4.10
N GLY A 371 1.07 29.41 -3.02
CA GLY A 371 0.67 30.60 -2.27
C GLY A 371 1.74 31.22 -1.36
N GLY A 372 2.95 30.64 -1.29
CA GLY A 372 4.08 31.15 -0.48
C GLY A 372 3.86 31.10 1.03
N ARG A 373 2.79 30.45 1.49
CA ARG A 373 2.49 30.29 2.93
C ARG A 373 3.22 29.07 3.48
N LYS A 374 3.51 29.09 4.78
CA LYS A 374 3.94 27.92 5.53
C LYS A 374 2.79 27.31 6.30
N VAL A 375 2.99 26.07 6.75
CA VAL A 375 2.07 25.43 7.67
C VAL A 375 2.07 26.12 9.02
N THR A 376 0.89 26.42 9.52
CA THR A 376 0.67 27.01 10.84
C THR A 376 -0.40 26.26 11.61
N LEU A 377 -0.51 26.50 12.91
CA LEU A 377 -1.63 26.01 13.67
C LEU A 377 -2.88 26.83 13.36
N ALA A 378 -4.02 26.15 13.22
CA ALA A 378 -5.30 26.80 13.14
C ALA A 378 -5.55 27.65 14.40
N SER A 379 -5.94 28.91 14.21
CA SER A 379 -6.12 29.91 15.28
C SER A 379 -7.26 29.59 16.23
N GLU A 380 -8.30 28.89 15.73
CA GLU A 380 -9.43 28.41 16.52
C GLU A 380 -9.81 26.97 16.11
N ASN A 381 -10.00 26.12 17.10
CA ASN A 381 -10.36 24.72 16.90
C ASN A 381 -11.88 24.56 16.75
N ARG A 382 -12.53 25.25 15.81
CA ARG A 382 -13.96 25.12 15.55
C ARG A 382 -14.40 23.68 15.38
N SER A 383 -13.63 22.88 14.62
CA SER A 383 -13.96 21.47 14.38
C SER A 383 -13.84 20.60 15.64
N TRP A 384 -12.81 20.82 16.45
CA TRP A 384 -12.62 20.09 17.71
C TRP A 384 -13.62 20.49 18.79
N ASN A 385 -13.90 21.79 18.92
CA ASN A 385 -14.90 22.29 19.85
C ASN A 385 -16.31 21.81 19.46
N LYS A 386 -16.61 21.78 18.16
CA LYS A 386 -17.88 21.21 17.65
C LYS A 386 -17.99 19.70 17.93
N PHE A 387 -16.90 18.96 17.79
CA PHE A 387 -16.85 17.53 18.14
C PHE A 387 -17.04 17.28 19.62
N LEU A 388 -16.52 18.16 20.50
CA LEU A 388 -16.69 18.10 21.94
C LEU A 388 -18.03 18.67 22.44
N GLY A 389 -18.92 19.11 21.55
CA GLY A 389 -20.20 19.74 21.92
C GLY A 389 -20.04 21.08 22.62
N ARG A 390 -18.90 21.74 22.47
CA ARG A 390 -18.66 23.10 22.99
C ARG A 390 -19.03 24.10 21.91
N ASP A 391 -20.29 24.51 21.88
CA ASP A 391 -20.69 25.64 21.04
C ASP A 391 -19.97 26.91 21.55
N THR A 392 -19.06 27.43 20.73
CA THR A 392 -18.56 28.80 20.89
C THR A 392 -19.60 29.76 20.29
N ASN A 393 -20.69 29.97 20.98
CA ASN A 393 -21.47 31.18 20.84
C ASN A 393 -20.81 32.23 21.78
N GLU A 394 -19.92 33.03 21.20
CA GLU A 394 -19.74 34.45 21.54
C GLU A 394 -18.89 35.10 20.45
#